data_dbb3297445578cdc4669da4c389950cc
#
_entry.id   dbb3297445578cdc4669da4c389950cc
#
_cell.length_a   1.000
_cell.length_b   1.000
_cell.length_c   1.000
_cell.angle_alpha   90.00
_cell.angle_beta   90.00
_cell.angle_gamma   90.00
#
_symmetry.space_group_name_H-M   'P 1'
#
loop_
_entity.id
_entity.type
_entity.pdbx_description
1 polymer ?
#
loop_
_entity_poly.entity_id
_entity_poly.type
_entity_poly.pdbx_seq_one_letter_code
_entity_poly.pdbx_strand_id
1 'polypeptide(L)'
;MKKVLLTLLITLFISTNSSYAKERFIPIELWLGISSTGSNELKFYEVNNKQHGGKLKVSGPINWKNKKTGETIQVYERKRGSKIQYFTITNNGQCLGRVWDSRKRKNGVVIAIDRGCKFPLGVWKEGETREFFSGYDYPKKRIGMKKKLTIKKIGDEKKCLTFRWVLVPMGGKKSGKIIDDNDYTYCPDKGFTKLVSRK
;
A
#
# COMPACT_ATOMS: atom_id res chain seq x y z
N MET A 1 37.67 -61.42 -31.78
CA MET A 1 37.76 -59.95 -31.59
C MET A 1 36.36 -59.42 -31.25
N LYS A 2 36.13 -59.16 -29.95
CA LYS A 2 34.85 -58.63 -29.45
C LYS A 2 34.95 -57.11 -29.34
N LYS A 3 34.14 -56.37 -30.13
CA LYS A 3 34.03 -54.92 -30.06
C LYS A 3 33.12 -54.59 -28.87
N VAL A 4 33.72 -53.95 -27.82
CA VAL A 4 33.00 -53.40 -26.70
C VAL A 4 32.49 -52.01 -27.10
N LEU A 5 31.17 -51.87 -27.25
CA LEU A 5 30.50 -50.59 -27.50
C LEU A 5 30.31 -49.90 -26.17
N LEU A 6 31.12 -48.87 -25.90
CA LEU A 6 30.99 -48.03 -24.72
C LEU A 6 29.95 -46.97 -24.95
N THR A 7 28.74 -47.21 -24.44
CA THR A 7 27.62 -46.24 -24.52
C THR A 7 27.83 -45.21 -23.40
N LEU A 8 28.25 -44.02 -23.79
CA LEU A 8 28.40 -42.85 -22.89
C LEU A 8 27.01 -42.32 -22.59
N LEU A 9 26.47 -42.62 -21.41
CA LEU A 9 25.22 -42.03 -20.91
C LEU A 9 25.50 -40.60 -20.41
N ILE A 10 25.28 -39.61 -21.26
CA ILE A 10 25.32 -38.20 -20.86
C ILE A 10 23.99 -37.91 -20.14
N THR A 11 23.99 -37.99 -18.82
CA THR A 11 22.92 -37.49 -17.98
C THR A 11 22.98 -35.97 -17.99
N LEU A 12 22.12 -35.36 -18.80
CA LEU A 12 21.85 -33.93 -18.76
C LEU A 12 21.18 -33.63 -17.41
N PHE A 13 21.94 -33.17 -16.43
CA PHE A 13 21.40 -32.50 -15.26
C PHE A 13 20.83 -31.16 -15.73
N ILE A 14 19.55 -31.15 -16.11
CA ILE A 14 18.76 -29.92 -16.22
C ILE A 14 18.56 -29.44 -14.80
N SER A 15 19.49 -28.64 -14.31
CA SER A 15 19.28 -27.85 -13.09
C SER A 15 18.14 -26.87 -13.39
N THR A 16 16.93 -27.30 -13.09
CA THR A 16 15.79 -26.39 -13.02
C THR A 16 16.08 -25.43 -11.85
N ASN A 17 16.65 -24.29 -12.17
CA ASN A 17 16.69 -23.16 -11.27
C ASN A 17 15.23 -22.74 -11.05
N SER A 18 14.55 -23.44 -10.17
CA SER A 18 13.26 -23.04 -9.63
C SER A 18 13.52 -21.76 -8.84
N SER A 19 13.39 -20.63 -9.52
CA SER A 19 13.40 -19.32 -8.89
C SER A 19 12.17 -19.27 -7.99
N TYR A 20 12.34 -19.69 -6.73
CA TYR A 20 11.29 -19.51 -5.73
C TYR A 20 10.97 -18.01 -5.63
N ALA A 21 9.72 -17.67 -5.91
CA ALA A 21 9.25 -16.30 -5.73
C ALA A 21 9.52 -15.88 -4.29
N LYS A 22 10.21 -14.76 -4.11
CA LYS A 22 10.50 -14.23 -2.78
C LYS A 22 9.20 -13.98 -2.03
N GLU A 23 9.16 -14.38 -0.77
CA GLU A 23 8.02 -14.21 0.12
C GLU A 23 8.39 -13.30 1.29
N ARG A 24 7.43 -12.50 1.76
CA ARG A 24 7.62 -11.63 2.91
C ARG A 24 6.29 -11.36 3.63
N PHE A 25 6.32 -11.39 4.96
CA PHE A 25 5.23 -10.83 5.76
C PHE A 25 5.20 -9.31 5.62
N ILE A 26 4.03 -8.75 5.31
CA ILE A 26 3.84 -7.32 5.11
C ILE A 26 2.85 -6.82 6.15
N PRO A 27 3.32 -6.04 7.16
CA PRO A 27 2.45 -5.47 8.17
C PRO A 27 1.63 -4.30 7.61
N ILE A 28 0.51 -4.00 8.28
CA ILE A 28 -0.41 -2.95 7.80
C ILE A 28 0.23 -1.55 7.80
N GLU A 29 1.16 -1.29 8.70
CA GLU A 29 1.88 -0.01 8.82
C GLU A 29 2.69 0.33 7.56
N LEU A 30 3.17 -0.69 6.85
CA LEU A 30 3.89 -0.53 5.59
C LEU A 30 3.02 0.19 4.56
N TRP A 31 1.72 -0.11 4.52
CA TRP A 31 0.79 0.50 3.58
C TRP A 31 0.56 1.99 3.83
N LEU A 32 0.85 2.47 5.03
CA LEU A 32 0.92 3.90 5.35
C LEU A 32 2.25 4.51 4.94
N GLY A 33 3.29 3.71 4.78
CA GLY A 33 4.63 4.16 4.48
C GLY A 33 5.40 4.65 5.69
N ILE A 34 5.07 4.13 6.88
CA ILE A 34 5.74 4.51 8.13
C ILE A 34 7.07 3.78 8.22
N SER A 35 8.15 4.52 8.48
CA SER A 35 9.46 3.94 8.76
C SER A 35 9.53 3.36 10.18
N SER A 36 10.58 2.61 10.47
CA SER A 36 10.87 2.11 11.83
C SER A 36 11.04 3.23 12.85
N THR A 37 11.34 4.45 12.41
CA THR A 37 11.43 5.67 13.26
C THR A 37 10.07 6.34 13.49
N GLY A 38 8.99 5.78 12.95
CA GLY A 38 7.64 6.32 13.08
C GLY A 38 7.34 7.54 12.20
N SER A 39 8.29 8.03 11.42
CA SER A 39 8.08 9.15 10.50
C SER A 39 8.69 8.89 9.14
N ASN A 40 8.10 9.48 8.11
CA ASN A 40 8.57 9.40 6.74
C ASN A 40 8.29 10.69 5.97
N GLU A 41 9.19 11.10 5.11
CA GLU A 41 9.02 12.22 4.21
C GLU A 41 9.49 11.86 2.79
N LEU A 42 8.57 11.93 1.83
CA LEU A 42 8.86 11.80 0.42
C LEU A 42 8.98 13.18 -0.21
N LYS A 43 10.15 13.47 -0.79
CA LYS A 43 10.47 14.80 -1.34
C LYS A 43 10.01 14.97 -2.79
N PHE A 44 9.79 13.88 -3.53
CA PHE A 44 9.36 13.92 -4.92
C PHE A 44 8.45 12.74 -5.27
N TYR A 45 7.72 12.89 -6.36
CA TYR A 45 6.94 11.81 -6.98
C TYR A 45 6.90 12.01 -8.50
N GLU A 46 6.68 10.92 -9.21
CA GLU A 46 6.56 10.93 -10.66
C GLU A 46 5.10 10.78 -11.08
N VAL A 47 4.68 11.54 -12.08
CA VAL A 47 3.34 11.44 -12.69
C VAL A 47 3.55 11.36 -14.21
N ASN A 48 3.03 10.30 -14.82
CA ASN A 48 3.14 10.08 -16.28
C ASN A 48 4.59 10.21 -16.79
N ASN A 49 5.54 9.57 -16.09
CA ASN A 49 6.98 9.63 -16.37
C ASN A 49 7.63 11.01 -16.22
N LYS A 50 6.91 12.00 -15.68
CA LYS A 50 7.45 13.30 -15.31
C LYS A 50 7.73 13.35 -13.82
N GLN A 51 8.90 13.83 -13.45
CA GLN A 51 9.25 14.06 -12.06
C GLN A 51 8.65 15.38 -11.57
N HIS A 52 7.93 15.33 -10.45
CA HIS A 52 7.34 16.50 -9.80
C HIS A 52 7.93 16.65 -8.40
N GLY A 53 8.27 17.88 -8.02
CA GLY A 53 8.58 18.23 -6.64
C GLY A 53 7.35 18.04 -5.74
N GLY A 54 7.56 17.58 -4.52
CA GLY A 54 6.50 17.43 -3.55
C GLY A 54 6.99 16.76 -2.27
N LYS A 55 6.20 16.93 -1.20
CA LYS A 55 6.47 16.29 0.08
C LYS A 55 5.30 15.40 0.45
N LEU A 56 5.58 14.15 0.75
CA LEU A 56 4.69 13.24 1.44
C LEU A 56 5.31 12.91 2.79
N LYS A 57 4.68 13.38 3.88
CA LYS A 57 5.11 13.08 5.24
C LYS A 57 4.06 12.17 5.89
N VAL A 58 4.54 11.10 6.52
CA VAL A 58 3.71 10.22 7.35
C VAL A 58 4.33 10.19 8.74
N SER A 59 3.54 10.44 9.77
CA SER A 59 3.99 10.46 11.17
C SER A 59 2.92 9.91 12.09
N GLY A 60 3.31 9.48 13.28
CA GLY A 60 2.43 8.96 14.31
C GLY A 60 2.96 7.66 14.91
N PRO A 61 2.16 7.00 15.80
CA PRO A 61 0.80 7.41 16.15
C PRO A 61 0.74 8.69 17.00
N ILE A 62 -0.32 9.46 16.80
CA ILE A 62 -0.63 10.66 17.63
C ILE A 62 -2.07 10.55 18.16
N ASN A 63 -2.33 11.14 19.32
CA ASN A 63 -3.69 11.21 19.84
C ASN A 63 -4.47 12.33 19.13
N TRP A 64 -5.60 11.95 18.55
CA TRP A 64 -6.48 12.87 17.83
C TRP A 64 -7.92 12.78 18.37
N LYS A 65 -8.46 13.94 18.76
CA LYS A 65 -9.84 14.04 19.23
C LYS A 65 -10.78 14.17 18.03
N ASN A 66 -11.65 13.18 17.87
CA ASN A 66 -12.69 13.21 16.82
C ASN A 66 -13.71 14.29 17.18
N LYS A 67 -13.74 15.35 16.41
CA LYS A 67 -14.66 16.50 16.64
C LYS A 67 -16.15 16.15 16.54
N LYS A 68 -16.49 15.01 15.91
CA LYS A 68 -17.87 14.58 15.78
C LYS A 68 -18.35 13.74 16.97
N THR A 69 -17.49 12.83 17.46
CA THR A 69 -17.85 11.92 18.57
C THR A 69 -17.30 12.35 19.92
N GLY A 70 -16.34 13.27 19.93
CA GLY A 70 -15.62 13.64 21.15
C GLY A 70 -14.55 12.64 21.59
N GLU A 71 -14.51 11.47 20.97
CA GLU A 71 -13.60 10.37 21.27
C GLU A 71 -12.16 10.72 20.88
N THR A 72 -11.21 10.34 21.72
CA THR A 72 -9.77 10.42 21.39
C THR A 72 -9.29 9.05 20.90
N ILE A 73 -8.72 9.04 19.70
CA ILE A 73 -8.18 7.83 19.06
C ILE A 73 -6.75 8.04 18.59
N GLN A 74 -6.00 6.96 18.48
CA GLN A 74 -4.67 7.01 17.88
C GLN A 74 -4.79 7.03 16.36
N VAL A 75 -4.07 7.97 15.74
CA VAL A 75 -4.06 8.15 14.29
C VAL A 75 -2.65 8.36 13.77
N TYR A 76 -2.45 8.03 12.50
CA TYR A 76 -1.27 8.38 11.73
C TYR A 76 -1.62 9.55 10.82
N GLU A 77 -0.82 10.61 10.88
CA GLU A 77 -0.96 11.77 9.99
C GLU A 77 -0.24 11.49 8.67
N ARG A 78 -0.94 11.74 7.57
CA ARG A 78 -0.37 11.76 6.22
C ARG A 78 -0.57 13.13 5.61
N LYS A 79 0.54 13.84 5.42
CA LYS A 79 0.56 15.19 4.85
C LYS A 79 1.18 15.18 3.45
N ARG A 80 0.52 15.81 2.49
CA ARG A 80 1.03 16.00 1.12
C ARG A 80 0.70 17.42 0.65
N GLY A 81 1.70 18.29 0.64
CA GLY A 81 1.48 19.74 0.49
C GLY A 81 0.54 20.25 1.57
N SER A 82 -0.51 20.97 1.20
CA SER A 82 -1.54 21.47 2.12
C SER A 82 -2.57 20.42 2.55
N LYS A 83 -2.57 19.24 1.93
CA LYS A 83 -3.53 18.17 2.23
C LYS A 83 -3.06 17.36 3.44
N ILE A 84 -3.93 17.26 4.44
CA ILE A 84 -3.72 16.45 5.64
C ILE A 84 -4.80 15.39 5.72
N GLN A 85 -4.43 14.17 6.06
CA GLN A 85 -5.31 13.04 6.28
C GLN A 85 -4.90 12.31 7.55
N TYR A 86 -5.90 11.87 8.33
CA TYR A 86 -5.68 11.01 9.48
C TYR A 86 -6.19 9.60 9.19
N PHE A 87 -5.35 8.62 9.48
CA PHE A 87 -5.65 7.21 9.35
C PHE A 87 -5.56 6.53 10.71
N THR A 88 -6.39 5.55 10.93
CA THR A 88 -6.31 4.66 12.10
C THR A 88 -6.27 3.20 11.65
N ILE A 89 -5.70 2.36 12.49
CA ILE A 89 -5.69 0.92 12.31
C ILE A 89 -6.72 0.35 13.28
N THR A 90 -7.71 -0.34 12.77
CA THR A 90 -8.85 -0.90 13.54
C THR A 90 -9.02 -2.39 13.28
N ASN A 91 -10.00 -3.00 13.94
CA ASN A 91 -10.33 -4.42 13.79
C ASN A 91 -9.10 -5.31 14.00
N ASN A 92 -8.43 -5.18 15.15
CA ASN A 92 -7.24 -5.96 15.52
C ASN A 92 -6.13 -5.93 14.46
N GLY A 93 -5.87 -4.76 13.87
CA GLY A 93 -4.86 -4.57 12.84
C GLY A 93 -5.30 -4.90 11.41
N GLN A 94 -6.56 -5.29 11.20
CA GLN A 94 -7.03 -5.73 9.89
C GLN A 94 -7.57 -4.62 9.00
N CYS A 95 -7.78 -3.41 9.53
CA CYS A 95 -8.36 -2.32 8.76
C CYS A 95 -7.55 -1.03 8.87
N LEU A 96 -7.11 -0.53 7.73
CA LEU A 96 -6.55 0.80 7.61
C LEU A 96 -7.65 1.76 7.15
N GLY A 97 -8.17 2.55 8.07
CA GLY A 97 -9.25 3.48 7.80
C GLY A 97 -8.82 4.94 7.84
N ARG A 98 -9.33 5.74 6.90
CA ARG A 98 -9.15 7.19 6.95
C ARG A 98 -10.29 7.80 7.74
N VAL A 99 -9.98 8.46 8.85
CA VAL A 99 -10.97 9.05 9.77
C VAL A 99 -11.20 10.54 9.55
N TRP A 100 -10.24 11.23 8.95
CA TRP A 100 -10.36 12.65 8.67
C TRP A 100 -9.58 13.06 7.41
N ASP A 101 -10.05 14.12 6.73
CA ASP A 101 -9.45 14.64 5.50
C ASP A 101 -9.67 16.15 5.42
N SER A 102 -8.60 16.92 5.27
CA SER A 102 -8.65 18.39 5.17
C SER A 102 -9.21 18.91 3.85
N ARG A 103 -9.45 18.04 2.85
CA ARG A 103 -9.90 18.47 1.53
C ARG A 103 -11.28 19.12 1.56
N LYS A 104 -11.42 20.18 0.78
CA LYS A 104 -12.70 20.79 0.37
C LYS A 104 -13.52 21.49 1.45
N ARG A 105 -13.05 21.58 2.71
CA ARG A 105 -13.76 22.29 3.78
C ARG A 105 -12.76 22.95 4.72
N LYS A 106 -13.12 24.15 5.20
CA LYS A 106 -12.28 24.94 6.13
C LYS A 106 -11.84 24.14 7.37
N ASN A 107 -12.71 23.27 7.87
CA ASN A 107 -12.46 22.47 9.10
C ASN A 107 -12.21 20.99 8.82
N GLY A 108 -12.00 20.58 7.56
CA GLY A 108 -11.88 19.18 7.19
C GLY A 108 -13.20 18.40 7.25
N VAL A 109 -13.14 17.11 6.97
CA VAL A 109 -14.27 16.19 6.97
C VAL A 109 -13.95 14.97 7.80
N VAL A 110 -14.76 14.69 8.81
CA VAL A 110 -14.71 13.42 9.56
C VAL A 110 -15.33 12.33 8.69
N ILE A 111 -14.64 11.21 8.59
CA ILE A 111 -15.02 10.08 7.76
C ILE A 111 -15.16 8.87 8.68
N ALA A 112 -16.32 8.21 8.62
CA ALA A 112 -16.49 6.93 9.33
C ALA A 112 -15.78 5.81 8.56
N ILE A 113 -15.19 4.88 9.29
CA ILE A 113 -14.55 3.68 8.72
C ILE A 113 -15.63 2.67 8.40
N ASP A 114 -15.52 2.02 7.24
CA ASP A 114 -16.41 0.92 6.90
C ASP A 114 -16.15 -0.28 7.84
N ARG A 115 -17.21 -0.77 8.48
CA ARG A 115 -17.15 -1.94 9.36
C ARG A 115 -16.73 -3.23 8.65
N GLY A 116 -16.91 -3.32 7.34
CA GLY A 116 -16.51 -4.45 6.50
C GLY A 116 -15.07 -4.41 6.00
N CYS A 117 -14.26 -3.44 6.43
CA CYS A 117 -12.89 -3.29 5.97
C CYS A 117 -12.02 -4.47 6.43
N LYS A 118 -11.47 -5.18 5.44
CA LYS A 118 -10.43 -6.20 5.67
C LYS A 118 -9.24 -5.88 4.77
N PHE A 119 -8.10 -5.60 5.38
CA PHE A 119 -6.87 -5.41 4.65
C PHE A 119 -6.20 -6.78 4.43
N PRO A 120 -5.66 -7.08 3.24
CA PRO A 120 -5.05 -8.38 2.95
C PRO A 120 -3.67 -8.49 3.61
N LEU A 121 -3.68 -8.83 4.90
CA LEU A 121 -2.46 -9.06 5.69
C LEU A 121 -1.80 -10.41 5.37
N GLY A 122 -0.63 -10.63 5.95
CA GLY A 122 0.07 -11.89 5.94
C GLY A 122 1.27 -11.92 5.00
N VAL A 123 1.67 -13.13 4.62
CA VAL A 123 2.80 -13.36 3.72
C VAL A 123 2.36 -13.10 2.29
N TRP A 124 3.19 -12.35 1.57
CA TRP A 124 3.00 -12.00 0.16
C TRP A 124 4.17 -12.52 -0.67
N LYS A 125 3.85 -12.93 -1.89
CA LYS A 125 4.85 -13.33 -2.90
C LYS A 125 5.13 -12.17 -3.87
N GLU A 126 6.32 -12.15 -4.42
CA GLU A 126 6.65 -11.27 -5.54
C GLU A 126 5.76 -11.61 -6.73
N GLY A 127 5.18 -10.60 -7.38
CA GLY A 127 4.19 -10.75 -8.45
C GLY A 127 2.76 -10.97 -7.98
N GLU A 128 2.52 -11.28 -6.69
CA GLU A 128 1.18 -11.54 -6.18
C GLU A 128 0.30 -10.29 -6.20
N THR A 129 -0.97 -10.52 -6.54
CA THR A 129 -2.01 -9.50 -6.53
C THR A 129 -3.17 -9.94 -5.65
N ARG A 130 -3.61 -9.05 -4.74
CA ARG A 130 -4.82 -9.24 -3.94
C ARG A 130 -5.77 -8.07 -4.13
N GLU A 131 -7.06 -8.38 -4.20
CA GLU A 131 -8.13 -7.40 -4.23
C GLU A 131 -8.85 -7.36 -2.89
N PHE A 132 -9.24 -6.17 -2.44
CA PHE A 132 -10.03 -6.00 -1.24
C PHE A 132 -10.94 -4.79 -1.36
N PHE A 133 -11.97 -4.77 -0.50
CA PHE A 133 -12.96 -3.72 -0.50
C PHE A 133 -12.83 -2.90 0.78
N SER A 134 -13.12 -1.62 0.66
CA SER A 134 -13.33 -0.73 1.80
C SER A 134 -14.37 0.32 1.44
N GLY A 135 -15.05 0.84 2.43
CA GLY A 135 -15.97 1.95 2.25
C GLY A 135 -15.57 3.15 3.10
N TYR A 136 -16.14 4.28 2.76
CA TYR A 136 -16.04 5.51 3.54
C TYR A 136 -17.42 6.14 3.65
N ASP A 137 -17.86 6.40 4.87
CA ASP A 137 -19.08 7.15 5.11
C ASP A 137 -18.75 8.64 5.18
N TYR A 138 -18.97 9.33 4.07
CA TYR A 138 -18.97 10.78 4.06
C TYR A 138 -20.28 11.32 4.63
N PRO A 139 -20.31 12.57 5.14
CA PRO A 139 -21.52 13.12 5.79
C PRO A 139 -22.81 13.06 4.97
N LYS A 140 -22.72 12.88 3.65
CA LYS A 140 -23.89 12.84 2.76
C LYS A 140 -24.02 11.57 1.93
N LYS A 141 -23.02 10.68 1.94
CA LYS A 141 -23.04 9.45 1.13
C LYS A 141 -21.97 8.44 1.53
N ARG A 142 -22.28 7.18 1.34
CA ARG A 142 -21.32 6.08 1.40
C ARG A 142 -20.62 5.88 0.05
N ILE A 143 -19.33 5.64 0.05
CA ILE A 143 -18.54 5.33 -1.15
C ILE A 143 -17.79 4.04 -0.92
N GLY A 144 -18.17 2.98 -1.63
CA GLY A 144 -17.42 1.74 -1.72
C GLY A 144 -16.20 1.90 -2.65
N MET A 145 -15.09 1.29 -2.28
CA MET A 145 -13.84 1.28 -3.04
C MET A 145 -13.34 -0.14 -3.20
N LYS A 146 -13.11 -0.57 -4.43
CA LYS A 146 -12.31 -1.73 -4.75
C LYS A 146 -10.84 -1.29 -4.82
N LYS A 147 -9.99 -1.99 -4.11
CA LYS A 147 -8.55 -1.77 -4.07
C LYS A 147 -7.84 -3.00 -4.59
N LYS A 148 -6.81 -2.78 -5.38
CA LYS A 148 -5.95 -3.84 -5.90
C LYS A 148 -4.51 -3.52 -5.56
N LEU A 149 -3.86 -4.45 -4.88
CA LEU A 149 -2.44 -4.38 -4.53
C LEU A 149 -1.68 -5.46 -5.29
N THR A 150 -0.56 -5.07 -5.88
CA THR A 150 0.35 -6.00 -6.54
C THR A 150 1.75 -5.78 -5.98
N ILE A 151 2.37 -6.82 -5.45
CA ILE A 151 3.77 -6.79 -5.05
C ILE A 151 4.62 -6.97 -6.29
N LYS A 152 5.39 -5.94 -6.67
CA LYS A 152 6.24 -5.96 -7.86
C LYS A 152 7.63 -6.52 -7.60
N LYS A 153 8.19 -6.21 -6.42
CA LYS A 153 9.52 -6.63 -6.04
C LYS A 153 9.65 -6.69 -4.53
N ILE A 154 10.14 -7.80 -4.03
CA ILE A 154 10.50 -8.02 -2.64
C ILE A 154 12.03 -8.02 -2.55
N GLY A 155 12.59 -7.03 -1.85
CA GLY A 155 14.00 -7.04 -1.47
C GLY A 155 14.25 -8.02 -0.33
N ASP A 156 15.51 -8.30 -0.03
CA ASP A 156 15.89 -9.05 1.17
C ASP A 156 15.38 -8.33 2.42
N GLU A 157 15.30 -9.01 3.59
CA GLU A 157 14.57 -8.56 4.80
C GLU A 157 14.75 -7.09 5.20
N LYS A 158 15.90 -6.49 4.95
CA LYS A 158 16.18 -5.07 5.20
C LYS A 158 16.06 -4.18 3.96
N LYS A 159 15.72 -4.76 2.80
CA LYS A 159 15.66 -4.01 1.54
C LYS A 159 14.25 -3.53 1.21
N CYS A 160 14.18 -2.63 0.23
CA CYS A 160 12.97 -1.96 -0.16
C CYS A 160 11.98 -2.90 -0.86
N LEU A 161 10.70 -2.65 -0.66
CA LEU A 161 9.57 -3.31 -1.32
C LEU A 161 8.96 -2.35 -2.34
N THR A 162 8.69 -2.83 -3.55
CA THR A 162 7.92 -2.07 -4.55
C THR A 162 6.56 -2.71 -4.76
N PHE A 163 5.50 -1.91 -4.67
CA PHE A 163 4.14 -2.36 -4.89
C PHE A 163 3.30 -1.35 -5.68
N ARG A 164 2.32 -1.86 -6.42
CA ARG A 164 1.32 -1.07 -7.14
C ARG A 164 0.02 -1.05 -6.38
N TRP A 165 -0.57 0.13 -6.28
CA TRP A 165 -1.85 0.37 -5.65
C TRP A 165 -2.83 0.98 -6.64
N VAL A 166 -3.94 0.29 -6.89
CA VAL A 166 -5.01 0.75 -7.77
C VAL A 166 -6.30 0.94 -6.98
N LEU A 167 -7.02 2.04 -7.23
CA LEU A 167 -8.30 2.37 -6.62
C LEU A 167 -9.40 2.51 -7.67
N VAL A 168 -10.50 1.80 -7.46
CA VAL A 168 -11.69 1.84 -8.32
C VAL A 168 -12.93 2.09 -7.46
N PRO A 169 -13.65 3.21 -7.63
CA PRO A 169 -14.93 3.44 -6.98
C PRO A 169 -15.98 2.44 -7.45
N MET A 170 -16.83 1.98 -6.53
CA MET A 170 -17.92 1.04 -6.81
C MET A 170 -19.28 1.74 -6.95
N GLY A 171 -19.28 3.06 -6.99
CA GLY A 171 -20.51 3.86 -7.12
C GLY A 171 -20.24 5.30 -7.53
N GLY A 172 -21.31 6.01 -7.91
CA GLY A 172 -21.29 7.40 -8.37
C GLY A 172 -20.73 7.56 -9.78
N LYS A 173 -20.50 8.82 -10.19
CA LYS A 173 -20.06 9.21 -11.56
C LYS A 173 -18.75 8.56 -12.03
N LYS A 174 -17.91 8.06 -11.11
CA LYS A 174 -16.61 7.42 -11.39
C LYS A 174 -16.62 5.92 -11.14
N SER A 175 -17.80 5.30 -11.01
CA SER A 175 -17.93 3.86 -10.80
C SER A 175 -17.21 3.06 -11.90
N GLY A 176 -16.46 2.06 -11.52
CA GLY A 176 -15.69 1.22 -12.43
C GLY A 176 -14.44 1.86 -13.06
N LYS A 177 -14.24 3.17 -12.87
CA LYS A 177 -13.06 3.86 -13.43
C LYS A 177 -11.91 3.88 -12.43
N ILE A 178 -10.70 3.59 -12.90
CA ILE A 178 -9.49 3.77 -12.08
C ILE A 178 -9.35 5.26 -11.74
N ILE A 179 -9.30 5.60 -10.45
CA ILE A 179 -9.15 6.96 -9.96
C ILE A 179 -7.78 7.23 -9.31
N ASP A 180 -7.05 6.17 -8.99
CA ASP A 180 -5.71 6.22 -8.43
C ASP A 180 -4.95 4.98 -8.88
N ASP A 181 -3.76 5.16 -9.41
CA ASP A 181 -2.89 4.11 -9.93
C ASP A 181 -1.44 4.54 -9.69
N ASN A 182 -0.85 3.98 -8.65
CA ASN A 182 0.47 4.40 -8.20
C ASN A 182 1.37 3.21 -7.90
N ASP A 183 2.64 3.34 -8.26
CA ASP A 183 3.71 2.50 -7.74
C ASP A 183 4.36 3.20 -6.54
N TYR A 184 4.54 2.47 -5.45
CA TYR A 184 5.24 2.91 -4.26
C TYR A 184 6.49 2.07 -4.05
N THR A 185 7.56 2.70 -3.61
CA THR A 185 8.72 2.02 -3.03
C THR A 185 8.77 2.34 -1.54
N TYR A 186 8.81 1.30 -0.72
CA TYR A 186 8.91 1.38 0.72
C TYR A 186 10.21 0.74 1.17
N CYS A 187 10.92 1.41 2.08
CA CYS A 187 12.12 0.89 2.74
C CYS A 187 11.89 0.94 4.26
N PRO A 188 12.18 -0.13 5.01
CA PRO A 188 11.86 -0.22 6.44
C PRO A 188 12.42 0.91 7.29
N ASP A 189 13.63 1.37 6.98
CA ASP A 189 14.35 2.44 7.68
C ASP A 189 13.90 3.86 7.28
N LYS A 190 13.27 4.01 6.11
CA LYS A 190 12.95 5.31 5.50
C LYS A 190 11.47 5.52 5.24
N GLY A 191 10.65 4.48 5.31
CA GLY A 191 9.25 4.51 4.88
C GLY A 191 9.14 4.62 3.35
N PHE A 192 8.20 5.42 2.82
CA PHE A 192 8.08 5.63 1.38
C PHE A 192 9.25 6.45 0.85
N THR A 193 9.96 5.89 -0.12
CA THR A 193 11.12 6.54 -0.77
C THR A 193 10.81 6.96 -2.21
N LYS A 194 9.80 6.36 -2.84
CA LYS A 194 9.38 6.71 -4.21
C LYS A 194 7.88 6.53 -4.40
N LEU A 195 7.29 7.42 -5.17
CA LEU A 195 5.91 7.34 -5.66
C LEU A 195 5.90 7.69 -7.14
N VAL A 196 5.42 6.76 -7.97
CA VAL A 196 5.17 6.98 -9.40
C VAL A 196 3.67 6.92 -9.62
N SER A 197 3.07 8.01 -10.05
CA SER A 197 1.66 8.03 -10.43
C SER A 197 1.53 7.73 -11.93
N ARG A 198 0.67 6.75 -12.25
CA ARG A 198 0.40 6.32 -13.64
C ARG A 198 -0.84 6.98 -14.24
N LYS A 199 -1.48 7.84 -13.47
CA LYS A 199 -2.70 8.55 -13.85
C LYS A 199 -2.67 10.01 -13.45
#